data_160fadb16361ad44470ef9d3ff1c8e17
#
_entry.id   160fadb16361ad44470ef9d3ff1c8e17
#
_cell.length_a   1.000
_cell.length_b   1.000
_cell.length_c   1.000
_cell.angle_alpha   90.00
_cell.angle_beta   90.00
_cell.angle_gamma   90.00
#
_symmetry.space_group_name_H-M   'P 1'
#
loop_
_entity.id
_entity.type
_entity.pdbx_description
1 polymer ?
#
loop_
_entity_poly.entity_id
_entity_poly.type
_entity_poly.pdbx_seq_one_letter_code
_entity_poly.pdbx_strand_id
1 'polypeptide(L)'
;MSIRDLHVAAVIGVHDWERDIEQTLVVSVDMAADARKAAATDDLADALDYSAAASAIASVVREGKFRLIETAAERVAERLLADFPATWLRLEVRKPIRDGYTAAVTIERTRQVP
;
A
#
# COMPACT_ATOMS: atom_id res chain seq x y z
N MET A 1 12.87 0.11 -3.76
CA MET A 1 12.53 -0.43 -2.42
C MET A 1 11.21 -1.16 -2.51
N SER A 2 11.10 -2.29 -1.85
CA SER A 2 9.87 -3.10 -1.90
C SER A 2 9.39 -3.46 -0.51
N ILE A 3 8.08 -3.44 -0.32
CA ILE A 3 7.40 -4.04 0.83
C ILE A 3 6.56 -5.17 0.26
N ARG A 4 6.77 -6.39 0.77
CA ARG A 4 6.08 -7.59 0.28
C ARG A 4 5.16 -8.16 1.35
N ASP A 5 3.95 -8.51 0.94
CA ASP A 5 3.00 -9.27 1.75
C ASP A 5 2.69 -8.64 3.12
N LEU A 6 2.47 -7.32 3.12
CA LEU A 6 2.01 -6.64 4.32
C LEU A 6 0.55 -7.01 4.59
N HIS A 7 0.31 -7.67 5.72
CA HIS A 7 -1.04 -8.07 6.12
C HIS A 7 -1.69 -6.95 6.92
N VAL A 8 -2.86 -6.52 6.48
CA VAL A 8 -3.62 -5.46 7.16
C VAL A 8 -5.05 -5.94 7.40
N ALA A 9 -5.45 -6.00 8.66
CA ALA A 9 -6.83 -6.29 9.03
C ALA A 9 -7.66 -5.00 8.90
N ALA A 10 -8.73 -5.06 8.11
CA ALA A 10 -9.56 -3.89 7.83
C ALA A 10 -10.97 -4.28 7.39
N VAL A 11 -11.90 -3.36 7.56
CA VAL A 11 -13.24 -3.49 6.98
C VAL A 11 -13.12 -3.20 5.48
N ILE A 12 -13.51 -4.15 4.66
CA ILE A 12 -13.42 -4.07 3.20
C ILE A 12 -14.48 -4.95 2.56
N GLY A 13 -15.17 -4.42 1.54
CA GLY A 13 -16.13 -5.19 0.76
C GLY A 13 -17.48 -4.49 0.62
N VAL A 14 -18.28 -4.96 -0.36
CA VAL A 14 -19.56 -4.36 -0.73
C VAL A 14 -20.76 -5.02 -0.05
N HIS A 15 -20.61 -6.25 0.42
CA HIS A 15 -21.71 -7.00 1.04
C HIS A 15 -21.97 -6.50 2.47
N ASP A 16 -23.22 -6.51 2.90
CA ASP A 16 -23.59 -6.03 4.23
C ASP A 16 -22.81 -6.75 5.34
N TRP A 17 -22.64 -8.07 5.23
CA TRP A 17 -21.90 -8.84 6.23
C TRP A 17 -20.41 -8.47 6.29
N GLU A 18 -19.86 -7.95 5.18
CA GLU A 18 -18.45 -7.50 5.13
C GLU A 18 -18.25 -6.20 5.88
N ARG A 19 -19.31 -5.38 6.02
CA ARG A 19 -19.21 -4.08 6.69
C ARG A 19 -19.08 -4.18 8.21
N ASP A 20 -19.39 -5.33 8.77
CA ASP A 20 -19.38 -5.56 10.22
C ASP A 20 -18.19 -6.38 10.71
N ILE A 21 -17.32 -6.81 9.81
CA ILE A 21 -16.16 -7.63 10.15
C ILE A 21 -14.87 -7.05 9.57
N GLU A 22 -13.74 -7.47 10.16
CA GLU A 22 -12.44 -7.22 9.56
C GLU A 22 -12.01 -8.40 8.71
N GLN A 23 -11.39 -8.11 7.59
CA GLN A 23 -10.78 -9.11 6.72
C GLN A 23 -9.32 -8.73 6.51
N THR A 24 -8.47 -9.69 6.17
CA THR A 24 -7.07 -9.42 5.92
C THR A 24 -6.86 -9.06 4.45
N LEU A 25 -6.31 -7.87 4.22
CA LEU A 25 -5.76 -7.49 2.92
C LEU A 25 -4.25 -7.75 2.93
N VAL A 26 -3.72 -8.13 1.79
CA VAL A 26 -2.28 -8.34 1.62
C VAL A 26 -1.79 -7.32 0.60
N VAL A 27 -0.93 -6.42 1.04
CA VAL A 27 -0.46 -5.29 0.23
C VAL A 27 1.02 -5.46 -0.07
N SER A 28 1.38 -5.33 -1.34
CA SER A 28 2.78 -5.34 -1.78
C SER A 28 3.02 -4.10 -2.63
N VAL A 29 4.16 -3.44 -2.45
CA VAL A 29 4.50 -2.24 -3.21
C VAL A 29 5.98 -2.22 -3.57
N ASP A 30 6.27 -1.84 -4.80
CA ASP A 30 7.59 -1.48 -5.26
C ASP A 30 7.61 0.04 -5.44
N MET A 31 8.65 0.69 -4.90
CA MET A 31 8.82 2.13 -5.03
C MET A 31 10.20 2.44 -5.58
N ALA A 32 10.26 3.34 -6.58
CA ALA A 32 11.54 3.81 -7.11
C ALA A 32 12.15 4.81 -6.13
N ALA A 33 13.32 4.49 -5.64
CA ALA A 33 14.10 5.34 -4.75
C ALA A 33 15.57 5.25 -5.13
N ASP A 34 16.32 6.36 -5.00
CA ASP A 34 17.76 6.36 -5.25
C ASP A 34 18.47 5.85 -3.98
N ALA A 35 19.01 4.64 -4.06
CA ALA A 35 19.70 4.00 -2.95
C ALA A 35 21.14 4.50 -2.76
N ARG A 36 21.71 5.25 -3.70
CA ARG A 36 23.14 5.63 -3.66
C ARG A 36 23.50 6.49 -2.47
N LYS A 37 22.67 7.49 -2.16
CA LYS A 37 22.96 8.38 -1.03
C LYS A 37 22.82 7.64 0.30
N ALA A 38 21.77 6.85 0.46
CA ALA A 38 21.57 6.05 1.68
C ALA A 38 22.72 5.05 1.89
N ALA A 39 23.17 4.39 0.81
CA ALA A 39 24.29 3.45 0.87
C ALA A 39 25.61 4.14 1.22
N ALA A 40 25.80 5.39 0.77
CA ALA A 40 27.03 6.15 1.05
C ALA A 40 27.09 6.65 2.49
N THR A 41 25.96 7.07 3.06
CA THR A 41 25.90 7.67 4.40
C THR A 41 25.50 6.69 5.50
N ASP A 42 24.83 5.59 5.12
CA ASP A 42 24.25 4.62 6.06
C ASP A 42 23.30 5.32 7.06
N ASP A 43 22.61 6.37 6.61
CA ASP A 43 21.72 7.18 7.42
C ASP A 43 20.27 6.99 6.95
N LEU A 44 19.37 6.66 7.87
CA LEU A 44 17.95 6.47 7.59
C LEU A 44 17.32 7.71 6.95
N ALA A 45 17.80 8.92 7.29
CA ALA A 45 17.29 10.16 6.70
C ALA A 45 17.46 10.21 5.17
N ASP A 46 18.45 9.49 4.63
CA ASP A 46 18.73 9.42 3.20
C ASP A 46 18.08 8.22 2.51
N ALA A 47 17.37 7.40 3.27
CA ALA A 47 16.69 6.21 2.79
C ALA A 47 15.18 6.43 2.70
N LEU A 48 14.52 5.57 1.92
CA LEU A 48 13.07 5.49 1.97
C LEU A 48 12.70 4.61 3.16
N ASP A 49 12.04 5.21 4.15
CA ASP A 49 11.69 4.54 5.42
C ASP A 49 10.55 3.54 5.21
N TYR A 50 10.89 2.25 5.06
CA TYR A 50 9.89 1.21 4.82
C TYR A 50 8.95 1.00 6.02
N SER A 51 9.41 1.23 7.25
CA SER A 51 8.55 1.12 8.44
C SER A 51 7.48 2.19 8.44
N ALA A 52 7.86 3.44 8.12
CA ALA A 52 6.90 4.54 8.00
C ALA A 52 5.93 4.31 6.83
N ALA A 53 6.42 3.78 5.71
CA ALA A 53 5.58 3.45 4.57
C ALA A 53 4.57 2.35 4.91
N ALA A 54 5.00 1.29 5.59
CA ALA A 54 4.11 0.21 6.01
C ALA A 54 3.02 0.74 6.97
N SER A 55 3.39 1.61 7.90
CA SER A 55 2.43 2.24 8.83
C SER A 55 1.42 3.11 8.07
N ALA A 56 1.87 3.87 7.08
CA ALA A 56 0.99 4.70 6.27
C ALA A 56 -0.02 3.85 5.48
N ILE A 57 0.44 2.75 4.88
CA ILE A 57 -0.43 1.81 4.16
C ILE A 57 -1.51 1.26 5.09
N ALA A 58 -1.10 0.77 6.25
CA ALA A 58 -2.04 0.19 7.23
C ALA A 58 -3.07 1.23 7.69
N SER A 59 -2.64 2.46 7.96
CA SER A 59 -3.51 3.55 8.37
C SER A 59 -4.58 3.87 7.32
N VAL A 60 -4.16 4.03 6.06
CA VAL A 60 -5.08 4.33 4.95
C VAL A 60 -6.15 3.23 4.81
N VAL A 61 -5.71 1.98 4.82
CA VAL A 61 -6.60 0.83 4.63
C VAL A 61 -7.59 0.68 5.78
N ARG A 62 -7.11 0.81 7.02
CA ARG A 62 -7.96 0.68 8.22
C ARG A 62 -8.97 1.81 8.36
N GLU A 63 -8.51 3.04 8.17
CA GLU A 63 -9.36 4.22 8.34
C GLU A 63 -10.36 4.37 7.21
N GLY A 64 -10.01 3.92 6.02
CA GLY A 64 -10.81 4.12 4.83
C GLY A 64 -12.10 3.31 4.80
N LYS A 65 -12.11 2.11 5.37
CA LYS A 65 -13.26 1.19 5.35
C LYS A 65 -13.88 1.09 3.96
N PHE A 66 -13.02 0.89 2.98
CA PHE A 66 -13.41 0.94 1.57
C PHE A 66 -14.30 -0.23 1.18
N ARG A 67 -15.16 -0.02 0.19
CA ARG A 67 -15.96 -1.09 -0.38
C ARG A 67 -15.16 -1.89 -1.41
N LEU A 68 -14.28 -1.22 -2.13
CA LEU A 68 -13.53 -1.80 -3.24
C LEU A 68 -12.03 -1.82 -2.95
N ILE A 69 -11.36 -2.90 -3.30
CA ILE A 69 -9.90 -2.96 -3.21
C ILE A 69 -9.23 -1.98 -4.18
N GLU A 70 -9.90 -1.64 -5.28
CA GLU A 70 -9.44 -0.62 -6.23
C GLU A 70 -9.34 0.75 -5.55
N THR A 71 -10.32 1.10 -4.73
CA THR A 71 -10.30 2.37 -3.98
C THR A 71 -9.17 2.36 -2.96
N ALA A 72 -9.01 1.25 -2.25
CA ALA A 72 -7.90 1.09 -1.30
C ALA A 72 -6.56 1.28 -2.01
N ALA A 73 -6.37 0.66 -3.17
CA ALA A 73 -5.13 0.79 -3.94
C ALA A 73 -4.85 2.24 -4.34
N GLU A 74 -5.84 2.96 -4.86
CA GLU A 74 -5.66 4.36 -5.27
C GLU A 74 -5.32 5.27 -4.08
N ARG A 75 -6.01 5.09 -2.95
CA ARG A 75 -5.75 5.91 -1.76
C ARG A 75 -4.37 5.63 -1.16
N VAL A 76 -3.94 4.38 -1.14
CA VAL A 76 -2.59 4.02 -0.70
C VAL A 76 -1.55 4.65 -1.62
N ALA A 77 -1.73 4.55 -2.94
CA ALA A 77 -0.80 5.14 -3.90
C ALA A 77 -0.69 6.66 -3.73
N GLU A 78 -1.80 7.36 -3.58
CA GLU A 78 -1.83 8.81 -3.35
C GLU A 78 -1.04 9.17 -2.09
N ARG A 79 -1.25 8.46 -0.99
CA ARG A 79 -0.58 8.71 0.28
C ARG A 79 0.93 8.48 0.17
N LEU A 80 1.34 7.39 -0.46
CA LEU A 80 2.76 7.07 -0.59
C LEU A 80 3.47 8.09 -1.46
N LEU A 81 2.88 8.52 -2.58
CA LEU A 81 3.48 9.54 -3.44
C LEU A 81 3.47 10.94 -2.81
N ALA A 82 2.53 11.23 -1.93
CA ALA A 82 2.49 12.52 -1.23
C ALA A 82 3.53 12.62 -0.12
N ASP A 83 3.72 11.56 0.65
CA ASP A 83 4.48 11.60 1.90
C ASP A 83 5.91 11.07 1.80
N PHE A 84 6.24 10.37 0.72
CA PHE A 84 7.55 9.72 0.56
C PHE A 84 8.24 10.19 -0.72
N PRO A 85 9.59 10.18 -0.77
CA PRO A 85 10.34 10.69 -1.92
C PRO A 85 10.44 9.69 -3.08
N ALA A 86 9.41 8.90 -3.29
CA ALA A 86 9.32 7.99 -4.42
C ALA A 86 8.77 8.72 -5.64
N THR A 87 9.31 8.45 -6.83
CA THR A 87 8.86 9.04 -8.08
C THR A 87 7.91 8.14 -8.85
N TRP A 88 7.91 6.87 -8.51
CA TRP A 88 7.10 5.83 -9.15
C TRP A 88 6.80 4.73 -8.14
N LEU A 89 5.64 4.12 -8.27
CA LEU A 89 5.31 2.92 -7.52
C LEU A 89 4.49 1.94 -8.36
N ARG A 90 4.61 0.68 -8.00
CA ARG A 90 3.73 -0.40 -8.44
C ARG A 90 3.16 -1.06 -7.20
N LEU A 91 1.84 -1.08 -7.10
CA LEU A 91 1.12 -1.50 -5.90
C LEU A 91 0.15 -2.62 -6.22
N GLU A 92 0.19 -3.68 -5.44
CA GLU A 92 -0.78 -4.77 -5.51
C GLU A 92 -1.54 -4.85 -4.19
N VAL A 93 -2.86 -4.90 -4.27
CA VAL A 93 -3.74 -5.18 -3.13
C VAL A 93 -4.47 -6.49 -3.42
N ARG A 94 -4.29 -7.46 -2.54
CA ARG A 94 -4.92 -8.78 -2.64
C ARG A 94 -5.89 -8.99 -1.49
N LYS A 95 -7.05 -9.55 -1.81
CA LYS A 95 -8.07 -9.91 -0.84
C LYS A 95 -8.37 -11.40 -1.00
N PRO A 96 -7.92 -12.25 -0.06
CA PRO A 96 -8.33 -13.65 -0.07
C PRO A 96 -9.83 -13.77 0.09
N ILE A 97 -10.47 -14.55 -0.79
CA ILE A 97 -11.91 -14.75 -0.79
C ILE A 97 -12.21 -16.12 -0.19
N ARG A 98 -13.27 -16.20 0.64
CA ARG A 98 -13.61 -17.44 1.33
C ARG A 98 -13.96 -18.60 0.39
N ASP A 99 -14.28 -18.32 -0.88
CA ASP A 99 -14.63 -19.32 -1.90
C ASP A 99 -13.42 -19.99 -2.56
N GLY A 100 -12.21 -19.77 -2.04
CA GLY A 100 -11.01 -20.48 -2.48
C GLY A 100 -10.19 -19.81 -3.57
N TYR A 101 -10.38 -18.51 -3.80
CA TYR A 101 -9.55 -17.73 -4.71
C TYR A 101 -9.14 -16.40 -4.05
N THR A 102 -8.26 -15.67 -4.70
CA THR A 102 -7.84 -14.33 -4.27
C THR A 102 -8.19 -13.33 -5.35
N ALA A 103 -8.89 -12.27 -4.94
CA ALA A 103 -9.08 -11.11 -5.81
C ALA A 103 -7.90 -10.16 -5.63
N ALA A 104 -7.39 -9.61 -6.72
CA ALA A 104 -6.25 -8.70 -6.67
C ALA A 104 -6.40 -7.57 -7.67
N VAL A 105 -5.86 -6.42 -7.31
CA VAL A 105 -5.71 -5.29 -8.21
C VAL A 105 -4.26 -4.81 -8.16
N THR A 106 -3.70 -4.54 -9.32
CA THR A 106 -2.34 -3.98 -9.43
C THR A 106 -2.42 -2.68 -10.20
N ILE A 107 -1.81 -1.64 -9.63
CA ILE A 107 -1.74 -0.33 -10.28
C ILE A 107 -0.30 0.16 -10.31
N GLU A 108 0.01 0.99 -11.29
CA GLU A 108 1.28 1.73 -11.36
C GLU A 108 0.96 3.21 -11.41
N ARG A 109 1.70 3.99 -10.63
CA ARG A 109 1.51 5.44 -10.58
C ARG A 109 2.86 6.12 -10.54
N THR A 110 2.95 7.24 -11.23
CA THR A 110 4.13 8.08 -11.27
C THR A 110 3.79 9.41 -10.62
N ARG A 111 4.72 9.96 -9.86
CA ARG A 111 4.52 11.28 -9.26
C ARG A 111 4.40 12.31 -10.37
N GLN A 112 3.35 13.13 -10.29
CA GLN A 112 3.19 14.25 -11.19
C GLN A 112 4.19 15.33 -10.82
N VAL A 113 4.99 15.75 -11.80
CA VAL A 113 5.91 16.89 -11.63
C VAL A 113 5.17 18.14 -12.10
N PRO A 114 5.04 19.18 -11.25
CA PRO A 114 4.40 20.42 -11.67
C PRO A 114 5.15 21.12 -12.77
#